data_df68e0d158f7a2b8a1b2679c028616c1
#
_entry.id   df68e0d158f7a2b8a1b2679c028616c1
#
_cell.length_a   1.000
_cell.length_b   1.000
_cell.length_c   1.000
_cell.angle_alpha   90.00
_cell.angle_beta   90.00
_cell.angle_gamma   90.00
#
_symmetry.space_group_name_H-M   'P 1'
#
loop_
_entity.id
_entity.type
_entity.pdbx_description
1 polymer ?
#
loop_
_entity_poly.entity_id
_entity_poly.type
_entity_poly.pdbx_seq_one_letter_code
_entity_poly.pdbx_strand_id
1 'polypeptide(L)'
;MGVFETRPWGGFVTVEEGRGYKVKRLLVRPGQRLSLQRHRFRAEHWVVVSGSPRVIISGRPKRLKPRGAVDVPRGAWHRIENPARVPVILIEVQHGPYLGEDDIIRRQDDYGRAGTAPAAPAPKRRRTAR
;
A
#
# COMPACT_ATOMS: atom_id res chain seq x y z
N MET A 1 14.94 12.47 -4.36
CA MET A 1 13.61 12.00 -4.00
C MET A 1 12.80 11.82 -5.26
N GLY A 2 11.97 10.82 -5.31
CA GLY A 2 11.21 10.50 -6.49
C GLY A 2 10.01 11.39 -6.73
N VAL A 3 9.29 11.06 -7.77
CA VAL A 3 8.08 11.78 -8.17
C VAL A 3 6.88 11.16 -7.49
N PHE A 4 5.90 11.97 -7.12
CA PHE A 4 4.66 11.46 -6.54
C PHE A 4 3.86 10.71 -7.61
N GLU A 5 3.50 9.48 -7.31
CA GLU A 5 2.70 8.65 -8.21
C GLU A 5 1.28 8.59 -7.68
N THR A 6 0.35 9.12 -8.45
CA THR A 6 -1.05 9.18 -8.06
C THR A 6 -1.71 7.81 -8.19
N ARG A 7 -2.51 7.47 -7.20
CA ARG A 7 -3.32 6.24 -7.18
C ARG A 7 -4.74 6.63 -6.79
N PRO A 8 -5.73 5.75 -7.03
CA PRO A 8 -7.13 6.08 -6.70
C PRO A 8 -7.33 6.46 -5.24
N TRP A 9 -6.56 5.89 -4.32
CA TRP A 9 -6.68 6.10 -2.89
C TRP A 9 -5.78 7.24 -2.37
N GLY A 10 -4.91 7.78 -3.18
CA GLY A 10 -3.96 8.82 -2.78
C GLY A 10 -2.71 8.76 -3.62
N GLY A 11 -1.69 8.08 -3.15
CA GLY A 11 -0.49 7.90 -3.93
C GLY A 11 0.74 7.71 -3.07
N PHE A 12 1.89 7.71 -3.72
CA PHE A 12 3.14 7.48 -3.01
C PHE A 12 4.34 8.10 -3.73
N VAL A 13 5.41 8.22 -2.98
CA VAL A 13 6.71 8.63 -3.51
C VAL A 13 7.70 7.53 -3.13
N THR A 14 8.50 7.08 -4.09
CA THR A 14 9.62 6.20 -3.79
C THR A 14 10.75 7.09 -3.31
N VAL A 15 11.12 6.91 -2.05
CA VAL A 15 12.10 7.76 -1.39
C VAL A 15 13.50 7.23 -1.62
N GLU A 16 13.64 5.92 -1.62
CA GLU A 16 14.94 5.29 -1.79
C GLU A 16 14.75 3.86 -2.24
N GLU A 17 15.68 3.34 -3.03
CA GLU A 17 15.69 1.92 -3.32
C GLU A 17 17.12 1.45 -3.53
N GLY A 18 17.35 0.21 -3.15
CA GLY A 18 18.64 -0.41 -3.30
C GLY A 18 18.45 -1.88 -3.56
N ARG A 19 19.50 -2.65 -3.39
CA ARG A 19 19.42 -4.08 -3.63
C ARG A 19 18.58 -4.73 -2.53
N GLY A 20 17.45 -5.32 -2.91
CA GLY A 20 16.62 -6.06 -1.99
C GLY A 20 15.72 -5.21 -1.11
N TYR A 21 15.65 -3.90 -1.34
CA TYR A 21 14.74 -3.08 -0.58
C TYR A 21 14.28 -1.84 -1.34
N LYS A 22 13.14 -1.32 -0.92
CA LYS A 22 12.56 -0.09 -1.47
C LYS A 22 11.82 0.61 -0.34
N VAL A 23 11.94 1.93 -0.26
CA VAL A 23 11.27 2.73 0.75
C VAL A 23 10.31 3.68 0.07
N LYS A 24 9.06 3.69 0.51
CA LYS A 24 8.03 4.57 -0.03
C LYS A 24 7.39 5.39 1.09
N ARG A 25 6.95 6.59 0.73
CA ARG A 25 6.06 7.36 1.59
C ARG A 25 4.68 7.31 0.94
N LEU A 26 3.71 6.76 1.66
CA LEU A 26 2.35 6.61 1.17
C LEU A 26 1.47 7.69 1.76
N LEU A 27 0.55 8.20 0.94
CA LEU A 27 -0.49 9.12 1.36
C LEU A 27 -1.83 8.45 1.06
N VAL A 28 -2.65 8.23 2.10
CA VAL A 28 -3.99 7.68 1.91
C VAL A 28 -4.99 8.78 2.25
N ARG A 29 -5.78 9.17 1.26
CA ARG A 29 -6.75 10.27 1.44
C ARG A 29 -7.87 9.86 2.37
N PRO A 30 -8.50 10.85 3.03
CA PRO A 30 -9.61 10.56 3.93
C PRO A 30 -10.70 9.73 3.25
N GLY A 31 -11.17 8.70 3.95
CA GLY A 31 -12.24 7.85 3.47
C GLY A 31 -11.82 6.83 2.43
N GLN A 32 -10.57 6.79 2.02
CA GLN A 32 -10.11 5.88 0.99
C GLN A 32 -9.39 4.68 1.60
N ARG A 33 -9.25 3.65 0.79
CA ARG A 33 -8.50 2.47 1.22
C ARG A 33 -7.88 1.79 0.00
N LEU A 34 -6.78 1.11 0.23
CA LEU A 34 -6.14 0.31 -0.80
C LEU A 34 -6.95 -0.97 -0.99
N SER A 35 -6.65 -1.69 -2.07
CA SER A 35 -7.26 -3.01 -2.27
C SER A 35 -6.77 -3.96 -1.17
N LEU A 36 -7.54 -5.01 -0.96
CA LEU A 36 -7.04 -6.16 -0.19
C LEU A 36 -6.12 -6.91 -1.14
N GLN A 37 -4.84 -6.99 -0.80
CA GLN A 37 -3.83 -7.42 -1.74
C GLN A 37 -2.76 -8.25 -1.06
N ARG A 38 -1.96 -8.95 -1.85
CA ARG A 38 -0.78 -9.65 -1.37
C ARG A 38 0.31 -9.64 -2.43
N HIS A 39 1.55 -9.87 -1.98
CA HIS A 39 2.73 -9.88 -2.84
C HIS A 39 3.47 -11.19 -2.66
N ARG A 40 3.97 -11.75 -3.76
CA ARG A 40 4.60 -13.06 -3.73
C ARG A 40 6.07 -13.00 -3.36
N PHE A 41 6.73 -11.89 -3.65
CA PHE A 41 8.18 -11.83 -3.57
C PHE A 41 8.70 -10.82 -2.56
N ARG A 42 7.81 -10.15 -1.81
CA ARG A 42 8.27 -9.15 -0.84
C ARG A 42 7.47 -9.18 0.45
N ALA A 43 8.15 -8.80 1.52
CA ALA A 43 7.54 -8.48 2.80
C ALA A 43 7.56 -6.96 2.94
N GLU A 44 6.77 -6.43 3.85
CA GLU A 44 6.71 -4.98 4.07
C GLU A 44 6.71 -4.67 5.55
N HIS A 45 7.18 -3.48 5.89
CA HIS A 45 7.11 -2.95 7.23
C HIS A 45 6.56 -1.54 7.12
N TRP A 46 5.50 -1.24 7.87
CA TRP A 46 4.85 0.06 7.80
C TRP A 46 4.99 0.80 9.11
N VAL A 47 5.30 2.10 9.03
CA VAL A 47 5.34 2.98 10.21
C VAL A 47 4.45 4.17 9.91
N VAL A 48 3.53 4.48 10.84
CA VAL A 48 2.62 5.61 10.68
C VAL A 48 3.34 6.90 11.06
N VAL A 49 3.35 7.85 10.13
CA VAL A 49 3.91 9.18 10.39
C VAL A 49 2.83 10.10 10.94
N SER A 50 1.66 10.10 10.33
CA SER A 50 0.54 10.92 10.78
C SER A 50 -0.77 10.26 10.40
N GLY A 51 -1.82 10.62 11.12
CA GLY A 51 -3.14 10.04 10.92
C GLY A 51 -3.30 8.77 11.75
N SER A 52 -4.44 8.12 11.56
CA SER A 52 -4.78 6.93 12.35
C SER A 52 -5.42 5.88 11.44
N PRO A 53 -4.61 5.16 10.67
CA PRO A 53 -5.14 4.18 9.73
C PRO A 53 -5.64 2.93 10.44
N ARG A 54 -6.51 2.21 9.75
CA ARG A 54 -6.90 0.88 10.13
C ARG A 54 -6.21 -0.05 9.14
N VAL A 55 -5.41 -0.97 9.66
CA VAL A 55 -4.71 -1.93 8.82
C VAL A 55 -5.28 -3.31 9.05
N ILE A 56 -5.32 -4.11 7.99
CA ILE A 56 -5.79 -5.49 8.08
C ILE A 56 -4.67 -6.35 7.54
N ILE A 57 -4.18 -7.26 8.36
CA ILE A 57 -3.10 -8.17 7.97
C ILE A 57 -3.53 -9.56 8.33
N SER A 58 -3.56 -10.47 7.34
CA SER A 58 -4.00 -11.84 7.51
C SER A 58 -5.37 -11.91 8.20
N GLY A 59 -6.28 -11.02 7.80
CA GLY A 59 -7.64 -10.98 8.32
C GLY A 59 -7.80 -10.29 9.66
N ARG A 60 -6.74 -9.77 10.25
CA ARG A 60 -6.78 -9.16 11.58
C ARG A 60 -6.72 -7.64 11.47
N PRO A 61 -7.79 -6.94 11.83
CA PRO A 61 -7.78 -5.49 11.80
C PRO A 61 -7.09 -4.91 13.04
N LYS A 62 -6.42 -3.78 12.83
CA LYS A 62 -5.77 -3.07 13.91
C LYS A 62 -5.75 -1.59 13.59
N ARG A 63 -6.10 -0.77 14.59
CA ARG A 63 -5.99 0.68 14.43
C ARG A 63 -4.61 1.12 14.89
N LEU A 64 -3.94 1.91 14.08
CA LEU A 64 -2.60 2.40 14.41
C LEU A 64 -2.64 3.90 14.68
N LYS A 65 -1.71 4.36 15.49
CA LYS A 65 -1.48 5.77 15.81
C LYS A 65 -0.14 6.18 15.24
N PRO A 66 0.17 7.48 15.18
CA PRO A 66 1.51 7.90 14.80
C PRO A 66 2.58 7.17 15.60
N ARG A 67 3.63 6.76 14.94
CA ARG A 67 4.73 5.92 15.41
C ARG A 67 4.38 4.44 15.55
N GLY A 68 3.11 4.08 15.39
CA GLY A 68 2.74 2.68 15.37
C GLY A 68 3.29 2.01 14.14
N ALA A 69 3.65 0.74 14.25
CA ALA A 69 4.27 -0.01 13.17
C ALA A 69 3.77 -1.44 13.13
N VAL A 70 3.80 -2.03 11.94
CA VAL A 70 3.44 -3.42 11.75
C VAL A 70 4.31 -4.03 10.67
N ASP A 71 4.47 -5.35 10.76
CA ASP A 71 5.10 -6.15 9.70
C ASP A 71 4.03 -6.81 8.86
N VAL A 72 4.28 -6.84 7.55
CA VAL A 72 3.42 -7.56 6.62
C VAL A 72 4.26 -8.69 6.04
N PRO A 73 4.01 -9.92 6.48
CA PRO A 73 4.78 -11.06 5.97
C PRO A 73 4.55 -11.27 4.48
N ARG A 74 5.54 -11.83 3.84
CA ARG A 74 5.46 -12.20 2.44
C ARG A 74 4.26 -13.11 2.23
N GLY A 75 3.46 -12.79 1.22
CA GLY A 75 2.28 -13.57 0.89
C GLY A 75 1.04 -13.29 1.73
N ALA A 76 1.15 -12.50 2.78
CA ALA A 76 -0.01 -12.21 3.63
C ALA A 76 -0.97 -11.25 2.94
N TRP A 77 -2.26 -11.52 3.03
CA TRP A 77 -3.28 -10.60 2.58
C TRP A 77 -3.27 -9.37 3.48
N HIS A 78 -3.28 -8.18 2.89
CA HIS A 78 -3.21 -6.96 3.68
C HIS A 78 -3.90 -5.80 2.98
N ARG A 79 -4.27 -4.80 3.78
CA ARG A 79 -4.93 -3.61 3.28
C ARG A 79 -4.73 -2.47 4.30
N ILE A 80 -4.61 -1.24 3.77
CA ILE A 80 -4.59 -0.03 4.57
C ILE A 80 -5.86 0.73 4.29
N GLU A 81 -6.55 1.17 5.35
CA GLU A 81 -7.76 1.97 5.24
C GLU A 81 -7.58 3.27 6.01
N ASN A 82 -8.13 4.35 5.49
CA ASN A 82 -8.18 5.60 6.21
C ASN A 82 -9.64 5.96 6.50
N PRO A 83 -10.19 5.54 7.65
CA PRO A 83 -11.58 5.82 7.96
C PRO A 83 -11.81 7.24 8.50
N ALA A 84 -10.76 8.00 8.72
CA ALA A 84 -10.87 9.32 9.32
C ALA A 84 -10.99 10.42 8.28
N ARG A 85 -11.01 11.67 8.74
CA ARG A 85 -11.17 12.83 7.87
C ARG A 85 -9.88 13.57 7.58
N VAL A 86 -8.77 13.07 8.09
CA VAL A 86 -7.46 13.65 7.83
C VAL A 86 -6.63 12.64 7.04
N PRO A 87 -5.67 13.10 6.25
CA PRO A 87 -4.83 12.18 5.49
C PRO A 87 -4.00 11.30 6.42
N VAL A 88 -3.65 10.11 5.92
CA VAL A 88 -2.73 9.22 6.59
C VAL A 88 -1.42 9.22 5.80
N ILE A 89 -0.31 9.35 6.50
CA ILE A 89 1.01 9.22 5.90
C ILE A 89 1.74 8.08 6.59
N LEU A 90 2.24 7.15 5.78
CA LEU A 90 3.02 6.02 6.26
C LEU A 90 4.34 5.95 5.52
N ILE A 91 5.35 5.39 6.20
CA ILE A 91 6.58 5.00 5.55
C ILE A 91 6.52 3.48 5.41
N GLU A 92 6.75 3.00 4.20
CA GLU A 92 6.72 1.58 3.90
C GLU A 92 8.10 1.15 3.45
N VAL A 93 8.64 0.12 4.09
CA VAL A 93 9.89 -0.50 3.66
C VAL A 93 9.55 -1.85 3.08
N GLN A 94 9.92 -2.07 1.84
CA GLN A 94 9.73 -3.34 1.14
C GLN A 94 11.04 -4.10 1.11
N HIS A 95 10.98 -5.40 1.37
CA HIS A 95 12.15 -6.29 1.32
C HIS A 95 11.84 -7.48 0.43
N GLY A 96 12.74 -7.80 -0.45
CA GLY A 96 12.58 -9.00 -1.25
C GLY A 96 13.47 -9.02 -2.47
N PRO A 97 13.51 -10.16 -3.16
CA PRO A 97 14.33 -10.31 -4.36
C PRO A 97 13.72 -9.61 -5.59
N TYR A 98 12.44 -9.32 -5.55
CA TYR A 98 11.77 -8.62 -6.66
C TYR A 98 10.79 -7.62 -6.07
N LEU A 99 10.92 -6.35 -6.47
CA LEU A 99 10.14 -5.25 -5.92
C LEU A 99 9.33 -4.51 -6.97
N GLY A 100 9.05 -5.16 -8.09
CA GLY A 100 8.25 -4.55 -9.16
C GLY A 100 6.81 -4.36 -8.74
N GLU A 101 6.17 -3.31 -9.27
CA GLU A 101 4.78 -3.00 -8.92
C GLU A 101 3.79 -4.02 -9.49
N ASP A 102 4.23 -4.88 -10.39
CA ASP A 102 3.39 -5.93 -10.94
C ASP A 102 3.32 -7.17 -10.05
N ASP A 103 4.06 -7.22 -8.94
CA ASP A 103 3.95 -8.30 -7.97
C ASP A 103 2.80 -7.99 -7.02
N ILE A 104 1.57 -8.13 -7.50
CA ILE A 104 0.39 -7.81 -6.72
C ILE A 104 -0.79 -8.68 -7.16
N ILE A 105 -1.50 -9.23 -6.18
CA ILE A 105 -2.74 -9.95 -6.40
C ILE A 105 -3.78 -9.23 -5.56
N ARG A 106 -4.88 -8.80 -6.19
CA ARG A 106 -5.96 -8.07 -5.50
C ARG A 106 -7.19 -8.92 -5.38
N ARG A 107 -7.82 -8.87 -4.22
CA ARG A 107 -9.07 -9.60 -3.98
C ARG A 107 -10.27 -8.69 -3.89
N GLN A 108 -10.13 -7.57 -3.19
CA GLN A 108 -11.20 -6.59 -3.03
C GLN A 108 -10.61 -5.24 -3.36
N ASP A 109 -11.26 -4.51 -4.24
CA ASP A 109 -10.73 -3.22 -4.68
C ASP A 109 -11.89 -2.29 -5.01
N ASP A 110 -12.02 -1.20 -4.29
CA ASP A 110 -13.09 -0.23 -4.48
C ASP A 110 -13.03 0.43 -5.86
N TYR A 111 -11.93 0.26 -6.57
CA TYR A 111 -11.68 0.93 -7.85
C TYR A 111 -11.72 -0.04 -9.03
N GLY A 112 -12.22 -1.26 -8.81
CA GLY A 112 -12.47 -2.20 -9.89
C GLY A 112 -11.28 -2.98 -10.43
N ARG A 113 -10.18 -3.05 -9.69
CA ARG A 113 -8.98 -3.75 -10.16
C ARG A 113 -8.85 -5.19 -9.65
N ALA A 114 -9.77 -5.62 -8.79
CA ALA A 114 -9.68 -6.97 -8.22
C ALA A 114 -9.83 -8.01 -9.31
N GLY A 115 -9.07 -9.08 -9.19
CA GLY A 115 -9.12 -10.18 -10.16
C GLY A 115 -8.38 -9.92 -11.44
N THR A 116 -7.83 -8.72 -11.64
CA THR A 116 -7.04 -8.48 -12.85
C THR A 116 -5.66 -9.07 -12.65
N ALA A 117 -5.10 -9.57 -13.74
CA ALA A 117 -3.74 -10.03 -13.68
C ALA A 117 -2.84 -8.84 -13.43
N PRO A 118 -1.74 -9.06 -12.78
CA PRO A 118 -0.78 -8.00 -12.59
C PRO A 118 -0.10 -7.80 -13.91
N ALA A 119 -0.74 -7.12 -14.75
CA ALA A 119 -0.15 -6.85 -15.97
C ALA A 119 0.75 -5.74 -15.82
N ALA A 120 1.50 -5.70 -16.48
CA ALA A 120 2.19 -4.67 -16.52
C ALA A 120 1.68 -3.55 -16.22
N PRO A 121 2.20 -3.09 -15.73
CA PRO A 121 2.19 -2.06 -15.08
C PRO A 121 1.22 -1.18 -15.22
N ALA A 122 0.86 -1.33 -14.98
CA ALA A 122 0.12 -0.67 -14.97
C ALA A 122 -0.39 0.33 -14.92
N PRO A 123 -0.54 0.63 -14.93
CA PRO A 123 -0.90 1.48 -14.81
C PRO A 123 -1.89 2.10 -14.42
N LYS A 124 -2.04 2.07 -14.49
CA LYS A 124 -2.71 2.50 -14.27
C LYS A 124 -3.65 3.07 -13.94
N ARG A 125 -4.03 3.16 -13.94
CA ARG A 125 -4.82 3.57 -13.72
C ARG A 125 -5.72 4.14 -13.44
N ARG A 126 -6.12 4.36 -13.49
CA ARG A 126 -6.81 4.79 -13.28
C ARG A 126 -7.83 5.14 -13.00
N ARG A 127 -8.43 5.13 -12.99
CA ARG A 127 -9.37 5.31 -12.85
C ARG A 127 -10.12 5.72 -12.11
N THR A 128 -10.51 5.83 -11.88
CA THR A 128 -11.04 6.18 -11.20
C THR A 128 -11.83 6.40 -10.49
N ALA A 129 -12.28 6.34 -10.43
CA ALA A 129 -13.11 6.56 -9.94
C ALA A 129 -13.68 6.73 -8.96
N ARG A 130 -14.08 6.91 -8.36
CA ARG A 130 -14.67 6.97 -7.62
C ARG A 130 -15.18 7.43 -7.24
#